data_91a1160bf5a30e8caf8a9b975adb8253
#
_entry.id   91a1160bf5a30e8caf8a9b975adb8253
#
_cell.length_a   1.000
_cell.length_b   1.000
_cell.length_c   1.000
_cell.angle_alpha   90.00
_cell.angle_beta   90.00
_cell.angle_gamma   90.00
#
_symmetry.space_group_name_H-M   'P 1'
#
loop_
_entity.id
_entity.type
_entity.pdbx_description
1 polymer ?
#
loop_
_entity_poly.entity_id
_entity_poly.type
_entity_poly.pdbx_seq_one_letter_code
_entity_poly.pdbx_strand_id
1 'polypeptide(L)'
;MRTVSSLGRLALLILLAAPPALPAAELAAEPAALAAAARIELKRDDDQGTLQVLLDGREAFVYQYGHVDMPHLYPVQSPTGKSLTIQKTDPYPHHRSVWFGDDGELAGHRRASFYAPLYSQVNKQDPQSPYRDRIRHVKFLTEEIQDGQANLEAQLRWEADLGEVPVMDELRRIRVIPLGGGQYFLDCTFTVTAAYGDVTFRSDQTHYAWPYVRMHPQFAVERTRIEKGAGPGGKDKTVTETGAGTITNSEGAVNGAATCMKVARWVDYSATVDGISEGLAIFSDPQEPPPKFFTRDYGTFGPRRPDEQSGKPFVLGKGESLSQRVGLLIHTGDVTGGRVAERYAQYAAGQL
;
A
#
# COMPACT_ATOMS: atom_id res chain seq x y z
N MET A 1 -68.07 -65.74 7.67
CA MET A 1 -67.97 -66.02 6.20
C MET A 1 -66.96 -65.08 5.61
N ARG A 2 -66.05 -65.60 4.87
CA ARG A 2 -65.00 -65.05 4.02
C ARG A 2 -63.60 -64.96 4.62
N THR A 3 -62.88 -65.92 4.18
CA THR A 3 -61.46 -66.22 4.21
C THR A 3 -60.59 -65.12 3.66
N VAL A 4 -59.46 -64.87 4.31
CA VAL A 4 -58.37 -64.09 3.76
C VAL A 4 -57.12 -64.97 3.71
N SER A 5 -56.61 -65.19 2.51
CA SER A 5 -55.39 -65.92 2.23
C SER A 5 -54.15 -65.10 2.45
N SER A 6 -53.14 -65.68 3.11
CA SER A 6 -51.82 -65.16 3.32
C SER A 6 -50.93 -65.39 2.10
N LEU A 7 -50.35 -64.33 1.56
CA LEU A 7 -49.26 -64.41 0.57
C LEU A 7 -47.94 -64.16 1.27
N GLY A 8 -47.09 -65.15 1.35
CA GLY A 8 -45.73 -65.07 1.86
C GLY A 8 -44.83 -64.27 0.88
N ARG A 9 -44.11 -63.31 1.42
CA ARG A 9 -43.03 -62.60 0.69
C ARG A 9 -41.70 -63.26 1.05
N LEU A 10 -41.08 -63.83 0.03
CA LEU A 10 -39.72 -64.33 0.06
C LEU A 10 -38.76 -63.15 0.01
N ALA A 11 -37.97 -62.85 1.05
CA ALA A 11 -36.95 -61.83 1.07
C ALA A 11 -35.62 -62.42 0.54
N LEU A 12 -35.19 -61.94 -0.59
CA LEU A 12 -33.89 -62.25 -1.17
C LEU A 12 -32.80 -61.37 -0.53
N LEU A 13 -31.96 -62.00 0.30
CA LEU A 13 -30.75 -61.30 0.86
C LEU A 13 -29.67 -61.28 -0.22
N ILE A 14 -29.40 -60.09 -0.75
CA ILE A 14 -28.23 -59.84 -1.61
C ILE A 14 -27.09 -59.41 -0.68
N LEU A 15 -26.09 -60.28 -0.49
CA LEU A 15 -24.79 -59.91 0.14
C LEU A 15 -24.01 -59.05 -0.85
N LEU A 16 -23.92 -57.74 -0.59
CA LEU A 16 -22.96 -56.85 -1.25
C LEU A 16 -21.61 -57.03 -0.57
N ALA A 17 -20.66 -57.63 -1.28
CA ALA A 17 -19.27 -57.65 -0.86
C ALA A 17 -18.66 -56.24 -1.01
N ALA A 18 -18.12 -55.65 0.07
CA ALA A 18 -17.39 -54.39 0.03
C ALA A 18 -16.05 -54.57 -0.73
N PRO A 19 -15.67 -53.59 -1.55
CA PRO A 19 -14.36 -53.63 -2.23
C PRO A 19 -13.23 -53.42 -1.18
N PRO A 20 -12.04 -54.02 -1.43
CA PRO A 20 -10.91 -53.87 -0.52
C PRO A 20 -10.45 -52.40 -0.49
N ALA A 21 -10.23 -51.87 0.72
CA ALA A 21 -9.65 -50.56 0.96
C ALA A 21 -8.20 -50.55 0.41
N LEU A 22 -7.94 -49.64 -0.52
CA LEU A 22 -6.57 -49.31 -0.95
C LEU A 22 -5.82 -48.69 0.23
N PRO A 23 -4.53 -49.03 0.47
CA PRO A 23 -3.74 -48.39 1.50
C PRO A 23 -3.60 -46.91 1.15
N ALA A 24 -3.93 -46.06 2.11
CA ALA A 24 -3.63 -44.64 2.04
C ALA A 24 -2.09 -44.51 1.91
N ALA A 25 -1.65 -44.09 0.72
CA ALA A 25 -0.29 -43.64 0.56
C ALA A 25 -0.11 -42.39 1.44
N GLU A 26 0.64 -42.57 2.52
CA GLU A 26 1.12 -41.50 3.38
C GLU A 26 2.04 -40.63 2.50
N LEU A 27 1.48 -39.54 1.93
CA LEU A 27 2.25 -38.47 1.33
C LEU A 27 3.08 -37.88 2.47
N ALA A 28 4.30 -38.42 2.63
CA ALA A 28 5.31 -37.74 3.42
C ALA A 28 5.48 -36.35 2.81
N ALA A 29 4.95 -35.34 3.49
CA ALA A 29 5.29 -33.96 3.22
C ALA A 29 6.82 -33.86 3.40
N GLU A 30 7.55 -33.72 2.31
CA GLU A 30 8.95 -33.31 2.38
C GLU A 30 9.01 -32.08 3.28
N PRO A 31 9.90 -32.01 4.27
CA PRO A 31 10.09 -30.80 5.05
C PRO A 31 10.49 -29.74 4.03
N ALA A 32 9.63 -28.72 3.86
CA ALA A 32 9.97 -27.54 3.11
C ALA A 32 11.33 -27.09 3.65
N ALA A 33 12.38 -27.25 2.85
CA ALA A 33 13.71 -26.76 3.19
C ALA A 33 13.50 -25.30 3.61
N LEU A 34 13.90 -24.94 4.84
CA LEU A 34 13.91 -23.55 5.27
C LEU A 34 14.70 -22.82 4.19
N ALA A 35 13.98 -22.11 3.34
CA ALA A 35 14.60 -21.22 2.37
C ALA A 35 15.49 -20.31 3.20
N ALA A 36 16.80 -20.29 2.89
CA ALA A 36 17.72 -19.41 3.57
C ALA A 36 17.09 -18.01 3.59
N ALA A 37 17.06 -17.38 4.76
CA ALA A 37 16.48 -16.05 4.90
C ALA A 37 17.12 -15.14 3.85
N ALA A 38 16.32 -14.43 3.06
CA ALA A 38 16.84 -13.57 2.02
C ALA A 38 17.80 -12.54 2.62
N ARG A 39 18.95 -12.36 1.96
CA ARG A 39 19.96 -11.40 2.42
C ARG A 39 19.48 -9.98 2.13
N ILE A 40 19.36 -9.17 3.17
CA ILE A 40 19.08 -7.74 3.03
C ILE A 40 20.41 -6.98 2.92
N GLU A 41 20.43 -5.95 2.09
CA GLU A 41 21.50 -4.95 2.03
C GLU A 41 20.87 -3.55 2.01
N LEU A 42 21.48 -2.62 2.74
CA LEU A 42 21.14 -1.20 2.75
C LEU A 42 22.27 -0.43 2.07
N LYS A 43 21.93 0.40 1.08
CA LYS A 43 22.89 1.27 0.39
C LYS A 43 22.41 2.70 0.45
N ARG A 44 23.05 3.49 1.29
CA ARG A 44 22.75 4.90 1.49
C ARG A 44 23.66 5.76 0.62
N ASP A 45 23.07 6.76 -0.02
CA ASP A 45 23.76 7.80 -0.77
C ASP A 45 23.21 9.16 -0.34
N ASP A 46 23.93 9.86 0.51
CA ASP A 46 23.51 11.16 1.03
C ASP A 46 23.59 12.27 -0.01
N ASP A 47 24.47 12.14 -1.01
CA ASP A 47 24.60 13.12 -2.10
C ASP A 47 23.37 13.06 -3.02
N GLN A 48 22.84 11.88 -3.25
CA GLN A 48 21.59 11.68 -3.99
C GLN A 48 20.35 11.77 -3.09
N GLY A 49 20.52 11.69 -1.78
CA GLY A 49 19.42 11.65 -0.81
C GLY A 49 18.57 10.39 -0.94
N THR A 50 19.20 9.23 -1.07
CA THR A 50 18.53 7.94 -1.29
C THR A 50 19.06 6.87 -0.33
N LEU A 51 18.16 5.98 0.08
CA LEU A 51 18.49 4.72 0.75
C LEU A 51 17.87 3.57 -0.03
N GLN A 52 18.70 2.81 -0.73
CA GLN A 52 18.29 1.63 -1.50
C GLN A 52 18.27 0.41 -0.59
N VAL A 53 17.19 -0.36 -0.65
CA VAL A 53 17.04 -1.65 0.01
C VAL A 53 17.08 -2.76 -1.03
N LEU A 54 18.00 -3.71 -0.84
CA LEU A 54 18.15 -4.85 -1.73
C LEU A 54 17.83 -6.15 -0.97
N LEU A 55 17.20 -7.08 -1.69
CA LEU A 55 16.93 -8.45 -1.25
C LEU A 55 17.65 -9.39 -2.21
N ASP A 56 18.56 -10.22 -1.70
CA ASP A 56 19.41 -11.13 -2.50
C ASP A 56 20.12 -10.41 -3.66
N GLY A 57 20.61 -9.18 -3.38
CA GLY A 57 21.31 -8.35 -4.36
C GLY A 57 20.41 -7.66 -5.39
N ARG A 58 19.09 -7.84 -5.34
CA ARG A 58 18.10 -7.15 -6.20
C ARG A 58 17.46 -6.00 -5.46
N GLU A 59 17.26 -4.89 -6.14
CA GLU A 59 16.52 -3.77 -5.59
C GLU A 59 15.06 -4.17 -5.25
N ALA A 60 14.66 -3.97 -3.99
CA ALA A 60 13.29 -4.09 -3.55
C ALA A 60 12.57 -2.73 -3.63
N PHE A 61 13.19 -1.71 -3.07
CA PHE A 61 12.70 -0.33 -3.17
C PHE A 61 13.82 0.66 -2.85
N VAL A 62 13.55 1.94 -3.17
CA VAL A 62 14.41 3.07 -2.76
C VAL A 62 13.60 4.05 -1.92
N TYR A 63 14.10 4.40 -0.74
CA TYR A 63 13.61 5.50 0.06
C TYR A 63 14.27 6.80 -0.43
N GLN A 64 13.47 7.65 -1.07
CA GLN A 64 13.87 8.97 -1.56
C GLN A 64 13.68 9.97 -0.42
N TYR A 65 14.76 10.56 0.11
CA TYR A 65 14.65 11.46 1.24
C TYR A 65 15.31 12.84 1.02
N GLY A 66 16.26 12.95 0.09
CA GLY A 66 16.88 14.20 -0.29
C GLY A 66 16.38 14.73 -1.63
N HIS A 67 16.54 16.03 -1.89
CA HIS A 67 16.22 16.69 -3.16
C HIS A 67 14.78 16.47 -3.66
N VAL A 68 13.85 16.20 -2.74
CA VAL A 68 12.44 15.93 -3.01
C VAL A 68 11.53 16.89 -2.23
N ASP A 69 10.30 17.03 -2.68
CA ASP A 69 9.27 17.79 -1.99
C ASP A 69 8.76 17.09 -0.72
N MET A 70 8.83 15.75 -0.71
CA MET A 70 8.52 14.91 0.44
C MET A 70 9.24 13.56 0.34
N PRO A 71 9.70 12.97 1.45
CA PRO A 71 10.24 11.62 1.45
C PRO A 71 9.18 10.57 1.09
N HIS A 72 9.53 9.65 0.17
CA HIS A 72 8.65 8.62 -0.34
C HIS A 72 9.43 7.39 -0.79
N LEU A 73 8.74 6.26 -1.06
CA LEU A 73 9.37 5.07 -1.63
C LEU A 73 9.17 5.08 -3.15
N TYR A 74 10.28 5.01 -3.92
CA TYR A 74 10.24 4.86 -5.39
C TYR A 74 11.62 4.51 -5.96
N PRO A 75 11.69 3.48 -6.84
CA PRO A 75 10.61 2.57 -7.17
C PRO A 75 10.27 1.62 -6.02
N VAL A 76 9.13 0.93 -6.10
CA VAL A 76 8.81 -0.29 -5.35
C VAL A 76 8.73 -1.40 -6.36
N GLN A 77 9.67 -2.35 -6.27
CA GLN A 77 9.84 -3.42 -7.25
C GLN A 77 9.00 -4.64 -6.91
N SER A 78 8.47 -5.28 -7.94
CA SER A 78 7.86 -6.60 -7.84
C SER A 78 8.91 -7.69 -7.57
N PRO A 79 8.50 -8.91 -7.20
CA PRO A 79 9.40 -10.04 -7.05
C PRO A 79 10.24 -10.35 -8.29
N THR A 80 9.75 -10.03 -9.49
CA THR A 80 10.50 -10.19 -10.75
C THR A 80 11.31 -8.97 -11.15
N GLY A 81 11.25 -7.86 -10.39
CA GLY A 81 12.01 -6.63 -10.65
C GLY A 81 11.31 -5.64 -11.58
N LYS A 82 9.98 -5.76 -11.77
CA LYS A 82 9.19 -4.72 -12.45
C LYS A 82 8.79 -3.66 -11.45
N SER A 83 8.82 -2.37 -11.81
CA SER A 83 8.29 -1.34 -10.93
C SER A 83 6.77 -1.48 -10.80
N LEU A 84 6.28 -1.85 -9.62
CA LEU A 84 4.85 -1.91 -9.31
C LEU A 84 4.24 -0.52 -9.23
N THR A 85 5.05 0.48 -8.96
CA THR A 85 4.59 1.84 -8.68
C THR A 85 5.18 2.86 -9.64
N ILE A 86 4.59 4.04 -9.71
CA ILE A 86 5.05 5.15 -10.54
C ILE A 86 4.91 6.48 -9.81
N GLN A 87 5.68 7.48 -10.23
CA GLN A 87 5.57 8.85 -9.73
C GLN A 87 5.63 9.88 -10.85
N LYS A 88 5.18 11.12 -10.54
CA LYS A 88 5.30 12.31 -11.41
C LYS A 88 4.77 12.06 -12.83
N THR A 89 3.62 11.38 -12.93
CA THR A 89 3.03 11.03 -14.23
C THR A 89 1.77 11.83 -14.52
N ASP A 90 1.52 12.11 -15.78
CA ASP A 90 0.27 12.68 -16.24
C ASP A 90 -0.91 11.71 -15.96
N PRO A 91 -2.11 12.23 -15.64
CA PRO A 91 -2.44 13.64 -15.42
C PRO A 91 -2.21 14.13 -13.99
N TYR A 92 -1.52 13.35 -13.14
CA TYR A 92 -1.32 13.61 -11.72
C TYR A 92 0.16 13.76 -11.36
N PRO A 93 0.86 14.82 -11.81
CA PRO A 93 2.31 14.98 -11.61
C PRO A 93 2.70 15.13 -10.13
N HIS A 94 1.76 15.43 -9.26
CA HIS A 94 1.97 15.52 -7.81
C HIS A 94 1.94 14.14 -7.12
N HIS A 95 1.45 13.08 -7.77
CA HIS A 95 1.50 11.76 -7.16
C HIS A 95 2.93 11.26 -7.05
N ARG A 96 3.21 10.65 -5.91
CA ARG A 96 4.42 9.87 -5.66
C ARG A 96 4.06 8.39 -5.73
N SER A 97 5.05 7.53 -5.58
CA SER A 97 4.90 6.07 -5.62
C SER A 97 4.18 5.55 -4.37
N VAL A 98 4.88 5.52 -3.22
CA VAL A 98 4.27 5.31 -1.90
C VAL A 98 4.61 6.53 -1.07
N TRP A 99 3.60 7.30 -0.68
CA TRP A 99 3.83 8.56 0.03
C TRP A 99 2.82 8.80 1.14
N PHE A 100 3.25 9.57 2.11
CA PHE A 100 2.47 10.00 3.25
C PHE A 100 2.46 11.52 3.31
N GLY A 101 1.30 12.12 3.27
CA GLY A 101 1.13 13.57 3.27
C GLY A 101 -0.34 13.97 3.30
N ASP A 102 -0.61 15.17 3.79
CA ASP A 102 -1.95 15.73 3.92
C ASP A 102 -1.88 17.26 3.80
N ASP A 103 -2.99 17.95 3.91
CA ASP A 103 -3.02 19.39 4.09
C ASP A 103 -3.16 19.73 5.58
N GLY A 104 -2.30 20.60 6.07
CA GLY A 104 -2.27 21.03 7.47
C GLY A 104 -2.29 22.55 7.60
N GLU A 105 -2.91 23.06 8.66
CA GLU A 105 -2.94 24.47 9.01
C GLU A 105 -2.52 24.64 10.46
N LEU A 106 -1.30 25.15 10.68
CA LEU A 106 -0.84 25.52 12.01
C LEU A 106 -1.62 26.75 12.49
N ALA A 107 -2.07 26.77 13.74
CA ALA A 107 -2.83 27.88 14.31
C ALA A 107 -2.12 29.23 14.11
N GLY A 108 -2.83 30.21 13.57
CA GLY A 108 -2.28 31.52 13.23
C GLY A 108 -1.53 31.61 11.90
N HIS A 109 -1.44 30.52 11.14
CA HIS A 109 -0.78 30.46 9.82
C HIS A 109 -1.76 30.07 8.73
N ARG A 110 -1.33 30.19 7.48
CA ARG A 110 -2.11 29.70 6.33
C ARG A 110 -2.11 28.18 6.26
N ARG A 111 -3.09 27.63 5.56
CA ARG A 111 -3.07 26.24 5.11
C ARG A 111 -1.85 25.98 4.23
N ALA A 112 -1.13 24.89 4.51
CA ALA A 112 -0.04 24.35 3.71
C ALA A 112 -0.43 23.00 3.12
N SER A 113 0.03 22.70 1.90
CA SER A 113 -0.26 21.44 1.23
C SER A 113 0.97 20.54 1.23
N PHE A 114 0.92 19.52 2.08
CA PHE A 114 1.91 18.45 2.13
C PHE A 114 1.45 17.19 1.40
N TYR A 115 0.24 17.20 0.87
CA TYR A 115 -0.25 16.18 -0.05
C TYR A 115 0.34 16.36 -1.46
N ALA A 116 0.40 17.59 -1.91
CA ALA A 116 0.87 17.94 -3.25
C ALA A 116 1.85 19.13 -3.23
N PRO A 117 2.99 19.04 -2.52
CA PRO A 117 3.94 20.14 -2.40
C PRO A 117 4.52 20.58 -3.75
N LEU A 118 4.50 19.71 -4.77
CA LEU A 118 4.89 20.05 -6.14
C LEU A 118 4.27 21.36 -6.62
N TYR A 119 3.00 21.63 -6.26
CA TYR A 119 2.32 22.85 -6.69
C TYR A 119 2.75 24.09 -5.90
N SER A 120 3.49 23.92 -4.81
CA SER A 120 4.06 25.01 -3.99
C SER A 120 5.46 25.42 -4.43
N GLN A 121 6.02 24.83 -5.51
CA GLN A 121 7.34 25.20 -6.04
C GLN A 121 7.37 26.70 -6.42
N VAL A 122 8.39 27.42 -5.96
CA VAL A 122 8.50 28.88 -6.13
C VAL A 122 8.62 29.27 -7.61
N ASN A 123 9.50 28.57 -8.33
CA ASN A 123 9.64 28.72 -9.78
C ASN A 123 9.45 27.38 -10.48
N LYS A 124 8.30 27.21 -11.14
CA LYS A 124 7.95 25.96 -11.82
C LYS A 124 8.77 25.67 -13.08
N GLN A 125 9.46 26.66 -13.62
CA GLN A 125 10.35 26.52 -14.78
C GLN A 125 11.74 26.05 -14.39
N ASP A 126 12.11 26.17 -13.12
CA ASP A 126 13.38 25.72 -12.56
C ASP A 126 13.17 24.47 -11.70
N PRO A 127 13.60 23.29 -12.17
CA PRO A 127 13.49 22.04 -11.40
C PRO A 127 14.22 22.07 -10.05
N GLN A 128 15.20 22.97 -9.88
CA GLN A 128 15.95 23.13 -8.64
C GLN A 128 15.33 24.18 -7.69
N SER A 129 14.25 24.84 -8.12
CA SER A 129 13.57 25.82 -7.28
C SER A 129 12.97 25.16 -6.04
N PRO A 130 13.13 25.79 -4.86
CA PRO A 130 12.63 25.21 -3.63
C PRO A 130 11.10 25.14 -3.59
N TYR A 131 10.59 24.27 -2.75
CA TYR A 131 9.16 24.15 -2.48
C TYR A 131 8.79 25.04 -1.29
N ARG A 132 7.71 25.80 -1.44
CA ARG A 132 7.18 26.65 -0.35
C ARG A 132 6.71 25.81 0.82
N ASP A 133 6.00 24.69 0.54
CA ASP A 133 5.56 23.70 1.50
C ASP A 133 6.28 22.39 1.19
N ARG A 134 6.80 21.70 2.20
CA ARG A 134 7.53 20.44 2.01
C ARG A 134 7.54 19.59 3.27
N ILE A 135 7.79 18.30 3.09
CA ILE A 135 8.17 17.39 4.18
C ILE A 135 9.67 17.13 4.03
N ARG A 136 10.46 17.56 5.01
CA ARG A 136 11.91 17.41 4.98
C ARG A 136 12.35 16.26 5.87
N HIS A 137 13.19 15.39 5.34
CA HIS A 137 13.95 14.44 6.14
C HIS A 137 14.98 15.20 6.99
N VAL A 138 14.98 14.96 8.30
CA VAL A 138 15.90 15.60 9.24
C VAL A 138 17.12 14.71 9.44
N LYS A 139 16.89 13.44 9.81
CA LYS A 139 17.93 12.44 10.04
C LYS A 139 17.34 11.05 10.14
N PHE A 140 18.14 10.03 9.91
CA PHE A 140 17.87 8.69 10.38
C PHE A 140 18.16 8.58 11.89
N LEU A 141 17.27 7.90 12.62
CA LEU A 141 17.44 7.51 14.01
C LEU A 141 17.92 6.08 14.12
N THR A 142 17.45 5.23 13.20
CA THR A 142 17.82 3.82 13.08
C THR A 142 17.96 3.46 11.60
N GLU A 143 19.01 2.75 11.26
CA GLU A 143 19.30 2.18 9.96
C GLU A 143 20.11 0.89 10.21
N GLU A 144 19.42 -0.21 10.45
CA GLU A 144 20.08 -1.45 10.87
C GLU A 144 19.42 -2.70 10.27
N ILE A 145 20.21 -3.77 10.19
CA ILE A 145 19.73 -5.11 9.85
C ILE A 145 19.91 -5.99 11.08
N GLN A 146 18.81 -6.52 11.59
CA GLN A 146 18.78 -7.41 12.74
C GLN A 146 17.82 -8.57 12.46
N ASP A 147 18.21 -9.79 12.83
CA ASP A 147 17.39 -11.02 12.72
C ASP A 147 16.80 -11.23 11.31
N GLY A 148 17.57 -10.89 10.27
CA GLY A 148 17.14 -11.02 8.88
C GLY A 148 16.12 -10.01 8.41
N GLN A 149 15.87 -8.94 9.17
CA GLN A 149 14.97 -7.83 8.86
C GLN A 149 15.74 -6.51 8.86
N ALA A 150 15.29 -5.53 8.09
CA ALA A 150 15.84 -4.18 8.20
C ALA A 150 14.86 -3.28 8.95
N ASN A 151 15.41 -2.44 9.84
CA ASN A 151 14.68 -1.44 10.61
C ASN A 151 15.19 -0.05 10.23
N LEU A 152 14.30 0.76 9.70
CA LEU A 152 14.55 2.13 9.34
C LEU A 152 13.67 3.03 10.21
N GLU A 153 14.28 3.98 10.91
CA GLU A 153 13.55 5.02 11.63
C GLU A 153 14.08 6.38 11.23
N ALA A 154 13.21 7.28 10.80
CA ALA A 154 13.56 8.61 10.35
C ALA A 154 12.73 9.68 11.04
N GLN A 155 13.40 10.77 11.42
CA GLN A 155 12.77 12.00 11.87
C GLN A 155 12.57 12.92 10.67
N LEU A 156 11.34 13.39 10.48
CA LEU A 156 10.96 14.32 9.42
C LEU A 156 10.32 15.57 10.03
N ARG A 157 10.27 16.63 9.25
CA ARG A 157 9.58 17.87 9.61
C ARG A 157 8.72 18.35 8.44
N TRP A 158 7.48 18.68 8.74
CA TRP A 158 6.56 19.29 7.81
C TRP A 158 6.72 20.82 7.94
N GLU A 159 7.13 21.47 6.85
CA GLU A 159 7.57 22.87 6.85
C GLU A 159 6.80 23.67 5.80
N ALA A 160 6.25 24.80 6.19
CA ALA A 160 5.68 25.79 5.29
C ALA A 160 6.63 26.98 5.11
N ASP A 161 6.34 27.80 4.10
CA ASP A 161 7.01 29.07 3.80
C ASP A 161 8.54 28.93 3.71
N LEU A 162 9.01 27.97 2.88
CA LEU A 162 10.42 27.67 2.62
C LEU A 162 11.20 27.15 3.85
N GLY A 163 10.48 26.66 4.86
CA GLY A 163 11.05 26.15 6.11
C GLY A 163 11.04 27.15 7.26
N GLU A 164 10.54 28.35 7.04
CA GLU A 164 10.42 29.37 8.09
C GLU A 164 9.36 28.99 9.13
N VAL A 165 8.33 28.24 8.73
CA VAL A 165 7.23 27.82 9.59
C VAL A 165 7.25 26.30 9.74
N PRO A 166 7.79 25.75 10.84
CA PRO A 166 7.63 24.35 11.17
C PRO A 166 6.19 24.09 11.61
N VAL A 167 5.52 23.12 10.98
CA VAL A 167 4.09 22.81 11.20
C VAL A 167 3.93 21.60 12.10
N MET A 168 4.64 20.51 11.78
CA MET A 168 4.60 19.25 12.55
C MET A 168 5.94 18.55 12.47
N ASP A 169 6.24 17.74 13.47
CA ASP A 169 7.29 16.72 13.37
C ASP A 169 6.66 15.35 13.03
N GLU A 170 7.40 14.51 12.31
CA GLU A 170 6.99 13.15 11.98
C GLU A 170 8.09 12.18 12.36
N LEU A 171 7.70 11.05 12.96
CA LEU A 171 8.52 9.86 13.14
C LEU A 171 8.02 8.79 12.18
N ARG A 172 8.86 8.39 11.24
CA ARG A 172 8.58 7.36 10.24
C ARG A 172 9.37 6.11 10.54
N ARG A 173 8.68 4.97 10.71
CA ARG A 173 9.29 3.66 10.90
C ARG A 173 8.92 2.76 9.73
N ILE A 174 9.89 2.02 9.22
CA ILE A 174 9.70 1.02 8.18
C ILE A 174 10.51 -0.21 8.58
N ARG A 175 9.82 -1.32 8.83
CA ARG A 175 10.43 -2.62 9.02
C ARG A 175 10.29 -3.42 7.74
N VAL A 176 11.38 -3.96 7.21
CA VAL A 176 11.45 -4.72 5.97
C VAL A 176 11.61 -6.18 6.30
N ILE A 177 10.64 -7.01 5.91
CA ILE A 177 10.59 -8.43 6.21
C ILE A 177 10.61 -9.22 4.90
N PRO A 178 11.71 -9.90 4.56
CA PRO A 178 11.76 -10.79 3.40
C PRO A 178 10.84 -11.99 3.60
N LEU A 179 10.11 -12.36 2.54
CA LEU A 179 9.19 -13.51 2.56
C LEU A 179 9.67 -14.66 1.66
N GLY A 180 10.84 -14.49 1.03
CA GLY A 180 11.41 -15.44 0.07
C GLY A 180 10.87 -15.25 -1.36
N GLY A 181 11.61 -15.74 -2.34
CA GLY A 181 11.22 -15.66 -3.76
C GLY A 181 11.06 -14.23 -4.29
N GLY A 182 11.77 -13.25 -3.72
CA GLY A 182 11.67 -11.84 -4.07
C GLY A 182 10.47 -11.13 -3.44
N GLN A 183 9.59 -11.84 -2.74
CA GLN A 183 8.46 -11.26 -2.02
C GLN A 183 8.91 -10.64 -0.70
N TYR A 184 8.26 -9.57 -0.27
CA TYR A 184 8.56 -8.91 0.99
C TYR A 184 7.37 -8.17 1.56
N PHE A 185 7.50 -7.85 2.83
CA PHE A 185 6.51 -7.11 3.59
C PHE A 185 7.16 -5.87 4.22
N LEU A 186 6.48 -4.74 4.14
CA LEU A 186 6.88 -3.52 4.83
C LEU A 186 5.85 -3.22 5.93
N ASP A 187 6.30 -3.21 7.18
CA ASP A 187 5.49 -2.73 8.31
C ASP A 187 5.84 -1.27 8.55
N CYS A 188 4.94 -0.38 8.18
CA CYS A 188 5.15 1.05 8.18
C CYS A 188 4.34 1.73 9.28
N THR A 189 4.97 2.60 10.07
CA THR A 189 4.29 3.46 11.03
C THR A 189 4.68 4.92 10.78
N PHE A 190 3.66 5.77 10.67
CA PHE A 190 3.77 7.20 10.50
C PHE A 190 3.15 7.88 11.71
N THR A 191 3.94 8.61 12.50
CA THR A 191 3.46 9.33 13.68
C THR A 191 3.74 10.80 13.50
N VAL A 192 2.69 11.61 13.33
CA VAL A 192 2.80 13.08 13.29
C VAL A 192 2.51 13.66 14.65
N THR A 193 3.27 14.69 15.04
CA THR A 193 3.14 15.40 16.32
C THR A 193 2.98 16.89 16.06
N ALA A 194 1.94 17.49 16.64
CA ALA A 194 1.67 18.92 16.58
C ALA A 194 2.62 19.68 17.56
N ALA A 195 3.94 19.63 17.29
CA ALA A 195 4.97 20.13 18.21
C ALA A 195 4.96 21.66 18.38
N TYR A 196 4.46 22.39 17.39
CA TYR A 196 4.62 23.86 17.31
C TYR A 196 3.36 24.66 17.66
N GLY A 197 2.20 24.03 17.66
CA GLY A 197 0.89 24.62 17.91
C GLY A 197 -0.20 23.64 17.50
N ASP A 198 -1.46 24.01 17.66
CA ASP A 198 -2.58 23.22 17.16
C ASP A 198 -2.52 23.14 15.63
N VAL A 199 -2.75 21.96 15.07
CA VAL A 199 -2.74 21.73 13.63
C VAL A 199 -4.11 21.25 13.18
N THR A 200 -4.73 22.00 12.28
CA THR A 200 -6.02 21.62 11.66
C THR A 200 -5.77 20.84 10.38
N PHE A 201 -6.20 19.57 10.34
CA PHE A 201 -6.32 18.78 9.12
C PHE A 201 -7.68 19.04 8.48
N ARG A 202 -7.67 19.34 7.18
CA ARG A 202 -8.90 19.48 6.41
C ARG A 202 -9.42 18.11 6.02
N SER A 203 -10.62 17.78 6.42
CA SER A 203 -11.28 16.55 6.01
C SER A 203 -11.87 16.69 4.61
N ASP A 204 -11.64 15.71 3.76
CA ASP A 204 -12.16 15.66 2.40
C ASP A 204 -12.74 14.26 2.13
N GLN A 205 -13.91 14.23 1.45
CA GLN A 205 -14.58 12.97 1.13
C GLN A 205 -13.84 12.13 0.08
N THR A 206 -12.96 12.75 -0.71
CA THR A 206 -12.34 12.14 -1.90
C THR A 206 -10.84 11.98 -1.80
N HIS A 207 -10.18 12.59 -0.81
CA HIS A 207 -8.73 12.62 -0.68
C HIS A 207 -8.27 12.08 0.69
N TYR A 208 -6.94 12.13 0.89
CA TYR A 208 -6.24 11.88 2.15
C TYR A 208 -6.35 10.45 2.66
N ALA A 209 -5.83 9.54 1.85
CA ALA A 209 -5.39 8.24 2.34
C ALA A 209 -4.02 8.39 3.04
N TRP A 210 -3.77 7.57 4.05
CA TRP A 210 -2.55 7.54 4.83
C TRP A 210 -2.00 6.11 4.93
N PRO A 211 -0.95 5.73 4.19
CA PRO A 211 -0.34 6.41 3.04
C PRO A 211 -1.16 6.21 1.76
N TYR A 212 -0.72 6.90 0.69
CA TYR A 212 -1.13 6.60 -0.67
C TYR A 212 -0.14 5.66 -1.35
N VAL A 213 -0.64 4.83 -2.25
CA VAL A 213 0.13 4.14 -3.28
C VAL A 213 -0.35 4.57 -4.67
N ARG A 214 0.58 4.76 -5.59
CA ARG A 214 0.30 4.96 -7.02
C ARG A 214 0.89 3.81 -7.81
N MET A 215 0.04 2.89 -8.27
CA MET A 215 0.45 1.78 -9.12
C MET A 215 0.92 2.27 -10.50
N HIS A 216 1.89 1.56 -11.04
CA HIS A 216 2.32 1.77 -12.42
C HIS A 216 1.16 1.43 -13.38
N PRO A 217 0.97 2.16 -14.50
CA PRO A 217 -0.14 1.94 -15.43
C PRO A 217 -0.26 0.51 -15.96
N GLN A 218 0.82 -0.26 -16.01
CA GLN A 218 0.79 -1.68 -16.39
C GLN A 218 0.00 -2.55 -15.40
N PHE A 219 -0.07 -2.13 -14.13
CA PHE A 219 -0.81 -2.81 -13.07
C PHE A 219 -2.16 -2.15 -12.78
N ALA A 220 -2.52 -1.05 -13.44
CA ALA A 220 -3.75 -0.34 -13.21
C ALA A 220 -4.96 -1.02 -13.89
N VAL A 221 -6.16 -0.88 -13.28
CA VAL A 221 -7.44 -1.30 -13.91
C VAL A 221 -7.74 -0.45 -15.13
N GLU A 222 -7.40 0.84 -15.05
CA GLU A 222 -7.51 1.80 -16.14
C GLU A 222 -6.18 2.51 -16.38
N ARG A 223 -5.83 2.67 -17.65
CA ARG A 223 -4.65 3.45 -18.08
C ARG A 223 -5.12 4.81 -18.55
N THR A 224 -4.67 5.85 -17.85
CA THR A 224 -5.03 7.23 -18.19
C THR A 224 -3.82 7.94 -18.76
N ARG A 225 -3.98 8.60 -19.92
CA ARG A 225 -2.96 9.40 -20.58
C ARG A 225 -3.53 10.71 -21.11
N ILE A 226 -2.68 11.70 -21.30
CA ILE A 226 -3.04 12.97 -21.90
C ILE A 226 -2.63 12.96 -23.38
N GLU A 227 -3.60 13.19 -24.26
CA GLU A 227 -3.36 13.48 -25.68
C GLU A 227 -3.39 15.00 -25.87
N LYS A 228 -2.21 15.59 -26.07
CA LYS A 228 -2.05 17.03 -26.20
C LYS A 228 -2.72 17.53 -27.48
N GLY A 229 -3.53 18.58 -27.36
CA GLY A 229 -4.20 19.23 -28.48
C GLY A 229 -5.29 18.39 -29.16
N ALA A 230 -5.61 17.17 -28.69
CA ALA A 230 -6.58 16.27 -29.33
C ALA A 230 -8.04 16.56 -28.95
N GLY A 231 -8.27 17.46 -28.01
CA GLY A 231 -9.62 17.84 -27.57
C GLY A 231 -10.21 18.99 -28.37
N PRO A 232 -11.49 19.31 -28.13
CA PRO A 232 -12.19 20.41 -28.80
C PRO A 232 -11.44 21.75 -28.60
N GLY A 233 -11.25 22.47 -29.69
CA GLY A 233 -10.53 23.76 -29.68
C GLY A 233 -9.03 23.65 -29.42
N GLY A 234 -8.42 22.49 -29.69
CA GLY A 234 -6.97 22.28 -29.49
C GLY A 234 -6.58 22.10 -28.01
N LYS A 235 -7.53 21.81 -27.13
CA LYS A 235 -7.27 21.51 -25.72
C LYS A 235 -6.73 20.08 -25.56
N ASP A 236 -6.07 19.84 -24.45
CA ASP A 236 -5.64 18.49 -24.06
C ASP A 236 -6.85 17.60 -23.79
N LYS A 237 -6.75 16.34 -24.17
CA LYS A 237 -7.80 15.32 -23.96
C LYS A 237 -7.25 14.22 -23.06
N THR A 238 -7.95 13.96 -21.98
CA THR A 238 -7.71 12.76 -21.16
C THR A 238 -8.33 11.55 -21.85
N VAL A 239 -7.52 10.52 -22.09
CA VAL A 239 -7.94 9.24 -22.67
C VAL A 239 -7.76 8.17 -21.61
N THR A 240 -8.79 7.36 -21.40
CA THR A 240 -8.79 6.22 -20.48
C THR A 240 -9.00 4.94 -21.27
N GLU A 241 -8.13 3.97 -21.05
CA GLU A 241 -8.16 2.64 -21.67
C GLU A 241 -8.23 1.58 -20.56
N THR A 242 -8.84 0.44 -20.85
CA THR A 242 -8.84 -0.70 -19.94
C THR A 242 -7.41 -1.20 -19.74
N GLY A 243 -7.00 -1.37 -18.49
CA GLY A 243 -5.72 -1.95 -18.10
C GLY A 243 -5.83 -3.44 -17.76
N ALA A 244 -4.75 -4.00 -17.23
CA ALA A 244 -4.67 -5.41 -16.83
C ALA A 244 -4.90 -5.61 -15.31
N GLY A 245 -5.03 -4.54 -14.56
CA GLY A 245 -5.13 -4.58 -13.10
C GLY A 245 -6.47 -5.03 -12.58
N THR A 246 -6.45 -5.50 -11.35
CA THR A 246 -7.64 -5.81 -10.55
C THR A 246 -7.43 -5.26 -9.14
N ILE A 247 -8.43 -4.59 -8.61
CA ILE A 247 -8.50 -4.22 -7.20
C ILE A 247 -9.42 -5.22 -6.50
N THR A 248 -8.98 -5.77 -5.38
CA THR A 248 -9.82 -6.65 -4.54
C THR A 248 -9.68 -6.22 -3.08
N ASN A 249 -10.77 -6.17 -2.34
CA ASN A 249 -10.71 -5.87 -0.91
C ASN A 249 -11.07 -7.10 -0.05
N SER A 250 -10.89 -6.99 1.27
CA SER A 250 -11.17 -8.05 2.24
C SER A 250 -12.63 -8.52 2.26
N GLU A 251 -13.55 -7.73 1.72
CA GLU A 251 -14.99 -8.04 1.67
C GLU A 251 -15.40 -8.67 0.32
N GLY A 252 -14.40 -9.00 -0.54
CA GLY A 252 -14.64 -9.61 -1.85
C GLY A 252 -15.14 -8.63 -2.93
N ALA A 253 -15.17 -7.34 -2.65
CA ALA A 253 -15.52 -6.34 -3.66
C ALA A 253 -14.37 -6.14 -4.65
N VAL A 254 -14.72 -5.90 -5.93
CA VAL A 254 -13.76 -5.81 -7.03
C VAL A 254 -13.94 -4.50 -7.78
N ASN A 255 -12.81 -3.80 -8.01
CA ASN A 255 -12.63 -2.58 -8.80
C ASN A 255 -13.47 -1.37 -8.37
N GLY A 256 -13.10 -0.21 -8.86
CA GLY A 256 -13.81 1.05 -8.94
C GLY A 256 -14.72 1.40 -7.78
N ALA A 257 -15.97 1.69 -8.09
CA ALA A 257 -16.95 2.13 -7.12
C ALA A 257 -17.31 1.06 -6.05
N ALA A 258 -17.07 -0.22 -6.32
CA ALA A 258 -17.35 -1.29 -5.37
C ALA A 258 -16.35 -1.30 -4.19
N THR A 259 -15.12 -0.84 -4.40
CA THR A 259 -14.07 -0.81 -3.38
C THR A 259 -13.83 0.57 -2.80
N CYS A 260 -14.11 1.65 -3.56
CA CYS A 260 -13.83 3.02 -3.14
C CYS A 260 -14.70 3.46 -1.97
N MET A 261 -14.07 4.01 -0.94
CA MET A 261 -14.71 4.49 0.31
C MET A 261 -15.49 3.38 1.04
N LYS A 262 -15.11 2.14 0.83
CA LYS A 262 -15.63 0.99 1.56
C LYS A 262 -14.70 0.61 2.71
N VAL A 263 -15.32 0.13 3.78
CA VAL A 263 -14.60 -0.43 4.93
C VAL A 263 -13.95 -1.73 4.49
N ALA A 264 -12.67 -1.90 4.81
CA ALA A 264 -11.93 -3.12 4.51
C ALA A 264 -10.71 -3.25 5.45
N ARG A 265 -10.25 -4.48 5.66
CA ARG A 265 -9.03 -4.77 6.42
C ARG A 265 -7.79 -4.67 5.54
N TRP A 266 -7.96 -4.96 4.27
CA TRP A 266 -6.90 -4.84 3.26
C TRP A 266 -7.50 -4.58 1.87
N VAL A 267 -6.68 -4.01 1.01
CA VAL A 267 -6.95 -3.85 -0.42
C VAL A 267 -5.72 -4.31 -1.19
N ASP A 268 -5.94 -5.21 -2.12
CA ASP A 268 -4.95 -5.71 -3.07
C ASP A 268 -5.11 -5.03 -4.44
N TYR A 269 -3.98 -4.78 -5.09
CA TYR A 269 -3.90 -4.29 -6.45
C TYR A 269 -2.91 -5.16 -7.21
N SER A 270 -3.40 -6.05 -8.07
CA SER A 270 -2.58 -7.01 -8.82
C SER A 270 -2.93 -7.04 -10.31
N ALA A 271 -1.98 -7.48 -11.13
CA ALA A 271 -2.14 -7.64 -12.57
C ALA A 271 -1.25 -8.75 -13.12
N THR A 272 -1.65 -9.32 -14.26
CA THR A 272 -0.77 -10.17 -15.06
C THR A 272 -0.11 -9.33 -16.15
N VAL A 273 1.21 -9.18 -16.06
CA VAL A 273 2.03 -8.44 -17.01
C VAL A 273 3.10 -9.37 -17.57
N ASP A 274 3.15 -9.50 -18.90
CA ASP A 274 4.05 -10.43 -19.60
C ASP A 274 3.93 -11.88 -19.12
N GLY A 275 2.69 -12.33 -18.82
CA GLY A 275 2.38 -13.68 -18.35
C GLY A 275 2.70 -13.95 -16.88
N ILE A 276 3.15 -12.96 -16.12
CA ILE A 276 3.47 -13.09 -14.69
C ILE A 276 2.49 -12.23 -13.90
N SER A 277 1.81 -12.85 -12.92
CA SER A 277 0.92 -12.16 -12.00
C SER A 277 1.69 -11.71 -10.76
N GLU A 278 1.58 -10.43 -10.42
CA GLU A 278 2.24 -9.80 -9.28
C GLU A 278 1.36 -8.66 -8.74
N GLY A 279 1.56 -8.29 -7.49
CA GLY A 279 0.75 -7.25 -6.87
C GLY A 279 1.37 -6.60 -5.64
N LEU A 280 0.65 -5.60 -5.16
CA LEU A 280 0.88 -4.89 -3.92
C LEU A 280 -0.44 -4.78 -3.16
N ALA A 281 -0.48 -5.34 -1.95
CA ALA A 281 -1.61 -5.16 -1.05
C ALA A 281 -1.25 -4.21 0.10
N ILE A 282 -2.21 -3.36 0.50
CA ILE A 282 -2.11 -2.56 1.72
C ILE A 282 -3.01 -3.18 2.80
N PHE A 283 -2.42 -3.43 3.95
CA PHE A 283 -3.08 -3.89 5.16
C PHE A 283 -3.31 -2.71 6.10
N SER A 284 -4.52 -2.52 6.59
CA SER A 284 -4.74 -1.59 7.70
C SER A 284 -4.24 -2.20 9.01
N ASP A 285 -3.89 -1.35 9.96
CA ASP A 285 -3.67 -1.80 11.35
C ASP A 285 -4.90 -2.61 11.82
N PRO A 286 -4.69 -3.74 12.51
CA PRO A 286 -5.78 -4.60 12.95
C PRO A 286 -6.58 -4.01 14.13
N GLN A 287 -7.31 -2.92 13.85
CA GLN A 287 -8.19 -2.23 14.77
C GLN A 287 -9.66 -2.42 14.39
N GLU A 288 -10.55 -2.24 15.33
CA GLU A 288 -11.99 -2.26 15.09
C GLU A 288 -12.63 -0.89 15.43
N PRO A 289 -13.45 -0.32 14.56
CA PRO A 289 -13.76 -0.82 13.21
C PRO A 289 -12.59 -0.60 12.22
N PRO A 290 -12.47 -1.44 11.16
CA PRO A 290 -11.49 -1.22 10.10
C PRO A 290 -11.75 0.11 9.38
N PRO A 291 -10.72 0.75 8.80
CA PRO A 291 -10.87 2.00 8.09
C PRO A 291 -11.59 1.82 6.74
N LYS A 292 -12.12 2.90 6.20
CA LYS A 292 -12.46 2.98 4.78
C LYS A 292 -11.18 3.08 3.96
N PHE A 293 -11.23 2.51 2.75
CA PHE A 293 -10.16 2.66 1.78
C PHE A 293 -10.56 3.58 0.64
N PHE A 294 -9.64 4.46 0.29
CA PHE A 294 -9.70 5.19 -0.96
C PHE A 294 -9.09 4.32 -2.06
N THR A 295 -9.82 4.13 -3.18
CA THR A 295 -9.34 3.36 -4.33
C THR A 295 -9.73 4.06 -5.63
N ARG A 296 -8.89 3.96 -6.66
CA ARG A 296 -9.15 4.46 -8.00
C ARG A 296 -8.63 3.49 -9.04
N ASP A 297 -9.39 3.24 -10.08
CA ASP A 297 -9.07 2.33 -11.16
C ASP A 297 -7.78 2.72 -11.91
N TYR A 298 -7.44 4.00 -11.90
CA TYR A 298 -6.16 4.47 -12.45
C TYR A 298 -4.94 4.20 -11.56
N GLY A 299 -5.08 3.47 -10.45
CA GLY A 299 -3.98 2.92 -9.66
C GLY A 299 -3.66 3.64 -8.36
N THR A 300 -4.47 4.59 -7.88
CA THR A 300 -4.23 5.22 -6.58
C THR A 300 -5.09 4.58 -5.50
N PHE A 301 -4.50 4.18 -4.37
CA PHE A 301 -5.24 3.60 -3.26
C PHE A 301 -4.50 3.75 -1.92
N GLY A 302 -5.24 3.55 -0.83
CA GLY A 302 -4.74 3.52 0.54
C GLY A 302 -5.86 3.64 1.58
N PRO A 303 -5.60 3.29 2.86
CA PRO A 303 -6.56 3.47 3.94
C PRO A 303 -6.74 4.95 4.26
N ARG A 304 -7.92 5.31 4.72
CA ARG A 304 -8.18 6.63 5.28
C ARG A 304 -7.41 6.79 6.60
N ARG A 305 -7.12 8.02 7.00
CA ARG A 305 -6.46 8.29 8.28
C ARG A 305 -7.34 7.87 9.47
N PRO A 306 -6.75 7.62 10.66
CA PRO A 306 -7.47 7.07 11.82
C PRO A 306 -8.62 7.92 12.35
N ASP A 307 -8.48 9.24 12.22
CA ASP A 307 -9.46 10.23 12.67
C ASP A 307 -10.50 10.59 11.59
N GLU A 308 -10.63 9.79 10.52
CA GLU A 308 -11.45 10.10 9.37
C GLU A 308 -12.79 10.74 9.74
N GLN A 309 -12.92 12.01 9.41
CA GLN A 309 -14.04 12.88 9.71
C GLN A 309 -14.55 13.52 8.42
N SER A 310 -15.07 12.72 7.51
CA SER A 310 -15.49 13.18 6.19
C SER A 310 -16.28 14.49 6.25
N GLY A 311 -15.75 15.51 5.59
CA GLY A 311 -16.36 16.83 5.49
C GLY A 311 -16.24 17.72 6.75
N LYS A 312 -15.45 17.28 7.76
CA LYS A 312 -15.17 18.07 8.96
C LYS A 312 -13.68 18.24 9.18
N PRO A 313 -13.21 19.43 9.55
CA PRO A 313 -11.82 19.60 10.01
C PRO A 313 -11.58 18.80 11.29
N PHE A 314 -10.36 18.24 11.39
CA PHE A 314 -9.85 17.61 12.61
C PHE A 314 -8.70 18.46 13.16
N VAL A 315 -8.70 18.73 14.46
CA VAL A 315 -7.64 19.49 15.13
C VAL A 315 -6.82 18.54 16.00
N LEU A 316 -5.54 18.44 15.69
CA LEU A 316 -4.53 17.82 16.54
C LEU A 316 -3.97 18.91 17.45
N GLY A 317 -4.24 18.80 18.75
CA GLY A 317 -3.83 19.80 19.75
C GLY A 317 -2.30 19.84 19.92
N LYS A 318 -1.78 20.97 20.34
CA LYS A 318 -0.34 21.14 20.59
C LYS A 318 0.19 20.08 21.56
N GLY A 319 1.23 19.38 21.14
CA GLY A 319 1.86 18.28 21.89
C GLY A 319 1.19 16.93 21.66
N GLU A 320 0.04 16.86 21.01
CA GLU A 320 -0.62 15.60 20.67
C GLU A 320 0.02 14.95 19.43
N SER A 321 -0.14 13.63 19.34
CA SER A 321 0.34 12.83 18.22
C SER A 321 -0.77 11.98 17.63
N LEU A 322 -0.72 11.78 16.31
CA LEU A 322 -1.60 10.89 15.56
C LEU A 322 -0.74 9.90 14.78
N SER A 323 -1.02 8.60 14.96
CA SER A 323 -0.27 7.53 14.32
C SER A 323 -1.13 6.75 13.34
N GLN A 324 -0.52 6.34 12.23
CA GLN A 324 -1.07 5.38 11.28
C GLN A 324 -0.06 4.26 11.07
N ARG A 325 -0.48 3.01 11.29
CA ARG A 325 0.29 1.81 10.94
C ARG A 325 -0.36 1.10 9.77
N VAL A 326 0.45 0.65 8.83
CA VAL A 326 0.01 -0.14 7.67
C VAL A 326 1.03 -1.20 7.33
N GLY A 327 0.57 -2.33 6.76
CA GLY A 327 1.43 -3.30 6.10
C GLY A 327 1.37 -3.13 4.59
N LEU A 328 2.50 -3.24 3.89
CA LEU A 328 2.55 -3.31 2.43
C LEU A 328 3.12 -4.68 2.07
N LEU A 329 2.30 -5.53 1.46
CA LEU A 329 2.71 -6.85 0.96
C LEU A 329 3.03 -6.75 -0.53
N ILE A 330 4.26 -7.08 -0.89
CA ILE A 330 4.69 -7.21 -2.28
C ILE A 330 4.79 -8.71 -2.60
N HIS A 331 3.99 -9.17 -3.58
CA HIS A 331 3.76 -10.59 -3.79
C HIS A 331 3.73 -11.01 -5.26
N THR A 332 3.98 -12.30 -5.49
CA THR A 332 3.66 -12.99 -6.74
C THR A 332 2.22 -13.48 -6.71
N GLY A 333 1.64 -13.73 -7.89
CA GLY A 333 0.25 -14.14 -8.04
C GLY A 333 -0.73 -12.96 -7.99
N ASP A 334 -2.00 -13.29 -8.14
CA ASP A 334 -3.13 -12.42 -7.83
C ASP A 334 -3.43 -12.42 -6.32
N VAL A 335 -4.54 -11.86 -5.90
CA VAL A 335 -4.98 -11.81 -4.49
C VAL A 335 -4.99 -13.19 -3.81
N THR A 336 -5.32 -14.26 -4.55
CA THR A 336 -5.34 -15.65 -4.06
C THR A 336 -3.94 -16.25 -4.06
N GLY A 337 -3.21 -16.14 -5.17
CA GLY A 337 -1.85 -16.65 -5.32
C GLY A 337 -0.86 -15.95 -4.39
N GLY A 338 -1.04 -14.66 -4.12
CA GLY A 338 -0.30 -13.88 -3.14
C GLY A 338 -0.66 -14.19 -1.69
N ARG A 339 -1.69 -15.02 -1.45
CA ARG A 339 -2.18 -15.41 -0.12
C ARG A 339 -2.49 -14.19 0.76
N VAL A 340 -3.07 -13.14 0.15
CA VAL A 340 -3.22 -11.82 0.79
C VAL A 340 -3.99 -11.89 2.10
N ALA A 341 -5.12 -12.62 2.13
CA ALA A 341 -5.94 -12.79 3.34
C ALA A 341 -5.18 -13.52 4.47
N GLU A 342 -4.40 -14.55 4.13
CA GLU A 342 -3.59 -15.28 5.11
C GLU A 342 -2.44 -14.42 5.64
N ARG A 343 -1.76 -13.68 4.76
CA ARG A 343 -0.72 -12.73 5.17
C ARG A 343 -1.27 -11.61 6.07
N TYR A 344 -2.49 -11.15 5.78
CA TYR A 344 -3.15 -10.21 6.69
C TYR A 344 -3.41 -10.85 8.07
N ALA A 345 -3.86 -12.10 8.13
CA ALA A 345 -4.07 -12.79 9.41
C ALA A 345 -2.75 -12.93 10.21
N GLN A 346 -1.64 -13.23 9.54
CA GLN A 346 -0.30 -13.26 10.16
C GLN A 346 0.10 -11.87 10.69
N TYR A 347 -0.10 -10.80 9.91
CA TYR A 347 0.14 -9.42 10.33
C TYR A 347 -0.71 -9.03 11.54
N ALA A 348 -2.00 -9.35 11.52
CA ALA A 348 -2.90 -9.08 12.63
C ALA A 348 -2.54 -9.85 13.92
N ALA A 349 -1.93 -11.03 13.78
CA ALA A 349 -1.42 -11.82 14.90
C ALA A 349 -0.01 -11.41 15.36
N GLY A 350 0.61 -10.40 14.74
CA GLY A 350 1.98 -9.97 15.06
C GLY A 350 3.06 -10.98 14.63
N GLN A 351 2.78 -11.79 13.61
CA GLN A 351 3.69 -12.82 13.09
C GLN A 351 4.47 -12.35 11.85
N LEU A 352 4.15 -11.15 11.37
CA LEU A 352 4.87 -10.41 10.33
C LEU A 352 5.47 -9.13 10.89
#